data_0f985302354af8588248744e4cb56f99
#
_entry.id   0f985302354af8588248744e4cb56f99
#
_cell.length_a   1.000
_cell.length_b   1.000
_cell.length_c   1.000
_cell.angle_alpha   90.00
_cell.angle_beta   90.00
_cell.angle_gamma   90.00
#
_symmetry.space_group_name_H-M   'P 1'
#
loop_
_entity.id
_entity.type
_entity.pdbx_description
1 polymer ?
#
loop_
_entity_poly.entity_id
_entity_poly.type
_entity_poly.pdbx_seq_one_letter_code
_entity_poly.pdbx_strand_id
1 'polypeptide(L)'
;MGSEMCIRDRAIFVDVEGDEWVETIDRTPDLVTLGQRPELTAEDIVNKVKAAGIVGMGGATFPCHVKLTPPKGTKAECVIINAVECEPYLTADHRLLLEKPDEILVGVDLIMKAVGVDKGYIGIENNKPDAIALLTEKAKAYSHIEIVPLQVKYPQGGEKQLIAAVTGREVPAPPALPINVGAVVQNVGTVFAIYEAVMKNKPLFERVITVTGKEVQNPSNLLARIGTPMNQLIEECGGLP
;
A
#
# COMPACT_ATOMS: atom_id res chain seq x y z
N MET A 1 10.14 20.21 -21.64
CA MET A 1 9.81 21.03 -20.45
C MET A 1 9.41 20.17 -19.24
N GLY A 2 10.00 19.01 -19.02
CA GLY A 2 9.65 18.12 -17.89
C GLY A 2 10.74 17.96 -16.84
N SER A 3 11.98 18.41 -17.10
CA SER A 3 13.11 18.13 -16.23
C SER A 3 13.37 19.18 -15.14
N GLU A 4 12.78 20.36 -15.23
CA GLU A 4 13.09 21.43 -14.27
C GLU A 4 12.32 21.35 -12.96
N MET A 5 11.19 20.62 -12.91
CA MET A 5 10.41 20.48 -11.67
C MET A 5 11.12 19.59 -10.64
N CYS A 6 11.82 18.55 -11.07
CA CYS A 6 12.53 17.63 -10.17
C CYS A 6 13.79 18.26 -9.51
N ILE A 7 14.39 19.26 -10.15
CA ILE A 7 15.65 19.91 -9.67
C ILE A 7 15.38 20.87 -8.49
N ARG A 8 14.15 21.26 -8.25
CA ARG A 8 13.77 22.22 -7.17
C ARG A 8 13.22 21.56 -5.92
N ASP A 9 13.04 20.24 -5.94
CA ASP A 9 12.54 19.53 -4.77
C ASP A 9 13.62 19.47 -3.68
N ARG A 10 13.18 19.62 -2.44
CA ARG A 10 14.06 19.45 -1.29
C ARG A 10 14.39 17.98 -1.14
N ALA A 11 15.67 17.65 -1.10
CA ALA A 11 16.17 16.32 -0.82
C ALA A 11 17.00 16.32 0.47
N ILE A 12 16.97 15.19 1.16
CA ILE A 12 17.85 14.92 2.30
C ILE A 12 18.83 13.86 1.84
N PHE A 13 20.12 14.17 1.93
CA PHE A 13 21.18 13.20 1.71
C PHE A 13 21.50 12.55 3.04
N VAL A 14 21.52 11.22 3.06
CA VAL A 14 21.82 10.43 4.25
C VAL A 14 22.94 9.47 3.90
N ASP A 15 24.06 9.60 4.60
CA ASP A 15 25.13 8.60 4.53
C ASP A 15 24.78 7.45 5.48
N VAL A 16 24.77 6.23 4.95
CA VAL A 16 24.43 5.03 5.70
C VAL A 16 25.70 4.27 6.02
N GLU A 17 25.97 4.02 7.29
CA GLU A 17 27.07 3.18 7.74
C GLU A 17 26.55 1.79 8.11
N GLY A 18 27.11 0.75 7.46
CA GLY A 18 26.74 -0.63 7.72
C GLY A 18 25.36 -1.02 7.19
N ASP A 19 24.93 -2.21 7.56
CA ASP A 19 23.69 -2.85 7.08
C ASP A 19 22.83 -3.37 8.22
N GLU A 20 23.16 -2.96 9.44
CA GLU A 20 22.50 -3.41 10.66
C GLU A 20 21.17 -2.71 10.86
N TRP A 21 20.18 -3.49 11.26
CA TRP A 21 18.85 -2.98 11.58
C TRP A 21 18.78 -2.55 13.03
N VAL A 22 17.94 -1.56 13.29
CA VAL A 22 17.65 -1.14 14.66
C VAL A 22 17.02 -2.31 15.41
N GLU A 23 17.51 -2.61 16.62
CA GLU A 23 17.09 -3.77 17.44
C GLU A 23 15.59 -3.81 17.76
N THR A 24 14.92 -2.66 17.74
CA THR A 24 13.48 -2.56 18.01
C THR A 24 12.60 -3.10 16.90
N ILE A 25 13.16 -3.38 15.71
CA ILE A 25 12.43 -3.93 14.57
C ILE A 25 12.32 -5.45 14.73
N ASP A 26 11.08 -5.95 14.76
CA ASP A 26 10.85 -7.39 14.76
C ASP A 26 11.07 -7.97 13.36
N ARG A 27 12.13 -8.75 13.20
CA ARG A 27 12.53 -9.39 11.94
C ARG A 27 12.05 -10.84 11.82
N THR A 28 11.29 -11.34 12.79
CA THR A 28 10.78 -12.70 12.73
C THR A 28 9.79 -12.85 11.56
N PRO A 29 9.74 -14.04 10.91
CA PRO A 29 8.77 -14.30 9.86
C PRO A 29 7.36 -14.52 10.40
N ASP A 30 7.18 -14.55 11.71
CA ASP A 30 5.92 -14.88 12.35
C ASP A 30 4.85 -13.83 12.06
N LEU A 31 3.69 -14.27 11.62
CA LEU A 31 2.52 -13.41 11.46
C LEU A 31 2.01 -12.95 12.84
N VAL A 32 1.88 -11.65 13.02
CA VAL A 32 1.26 -11.07 14.22
C VAL A 32 -0.11 -10.52 13.84
N THR A 33 -1.16 -11.08 14.42
CA THR A 33 -2.55 -10.68 14.14
C THR A 33 -3.06 -9.64 15.13
N LEU A 34 -4.14 -8.95 14.76
CA LEU A 34 -4.78 -7.98 15.65
C LEU A 34 -5.33 -8.64 16.94
N GLY A 35 -5.77 -9.91 16.86
CA GLY A 35 -6.20 -10.67 18.02
C GLY A 35 -5.11 -10.95 19.06
N GLN A 36 -3.83 -10.95 18.64
CA GLN A 36 -2.67 -11.08 19.53
C GLN A 36 -2.24 -9.73 20.16
N ARG A 37 -2.87 -8.64 19.76
CA ARG A 37 -2.62 -7.28 20.24
C ARG A 37 -3.93 -6.57 20.63
N PRO A 38 -4.69 -7.15 21.59
CA PRO A 38 -5.99 -6.61 21.98
C PRO A 38 -5.91 -5.21 22.59
N GLU A 39 -4.75 -4.83 23.12
CA GLU A 39 -4.46 -3.53 23.72
C GLU A 39 -4.38 -2.40 22.68
N LEU A 40 -4.08 -2.70 21.41
CA LEU A 40 -3.94 -1.66 20.37
C LEU A 40 -5.25 -0.92 20.17
N THR A 41 -5.25 0.37 20.46
CA THR A 41 -6.36 1.28 20.15
C THR A 41 -6.24 1.84 18.72
N ALA A 42 -7.31 2.47 18.22
CA ALA A 42 -7.28 3.22 16.96
C ALA A 42 -6.22 4.32 16.97
N GLU A 43 -6.09 5.03 18.08
CA GLU A 43 -5.10 6.08 18.27
C GLU A 43 -3.66 5.53 18.25
N ASP A 44 -3.41 4.40 18.89
CA ASP A 44 -2.09 3.74 18.87
C ASP A 44 -1.68 3.37 17.44
N ILE A 45 -2.61 2.83 16.64
CA ILE A 45 -2.35 2.50 15.23
C ILE A 45 -1.96 3.75 14.44
N VAL A 46 -2.74 4.83 14.55
CA VAL A 46 -2.46 6.10 13.87
C VAL A 46 -1.10 6.67 14.29
N ASN A 47 -0.80 6.65 15.59
CA ASN A 47 0.47 7.16 16.13
C ASN A 47 1.67 6.32 15.65
N LYS A 48 1.57 5.00 15.61
CA LYS A 48 2.61 4.12 15.06
C LYS A 48 2.83 4.37 13.56
N VAL A 49 1.75 4.47 12.78
CA VAL A 49 1.81 4.80 11.35
C VAL A 49 2.50 6.16 11.11
N LYS A 50 2.18 7.16 11.94
CA LYS A 50 2.82 8.49 11.89
C LYS A 50 4.31 8.41 12.25
N ALA A 51 4.65 7.75 13.35
CA ALA A 51 6.03 7.63 13.83
C ALA A 51 6.93 6.85 12.86
N ALA A 52 6.36 5.83 12.19
CA ALA A 52 7.04 5.04 11.18
C ALA A 52 7.17 5.75 9.80
N GLY A 53 6.63 6.96 9.66
CA GLY A 53 6.73 7.74 8.43
C GLY A 53 5.96 7.15 7.25
N ILE A 54 4.87 6.39 7.48
CA ILE A 54 4.13 5.74 6.41
C ILE A 54 3.42 6.77 5.54
N VAL A 55 3.71 6.73 4.26
CA VAL A 55 3.06 7.53 3.21
C VAL A 55 2.42 6.64 2.15
N GLY A 56 1.50 7.20 1.38
CA GLY A 56 0.84 6.49 0.29
C GLY A 56 1.83 6.08 -0.81
N MET A 57 1.89 4.79 -1.14
CA MET A 57 2.79 4.24 -2.17
C MET A 57 2.14 4.08 -3.54
N GLY A 58 0.90 4.52 -3.70
CA GLY A 58 0.19 4.52 -4.99
C GLY A 58 0.44 5.75 -5.86
N GLY A 59 1.42 6.61 -5.54
CA GLY A 59 1.85 7.74 -6.37
C GLY A 59 2.02 9.07 -5.64
N ALA A 60 1.02 9.54 -4.91
CA ALA A 60 0.99 10.90 -4.34
C ALA A 60 1.81 11.09 -3.05
N THR A 61 2.34 10.02 -2.45
CA THR A 61 3.08 10.06 -1.16
C THR A 61 2.37 10.81 -0.03
N PHE A 62 1.03 10.81 -0.04
CA PHE A 62 0.24 11.49 0.98
C PHE A 62 0.40 10.80 2.35
N PRO A 63 0.57 11.54 3.45
CA PRO A 63 0.76 10.96 4.77
C PRO A 63 -0.41 10.08 5.22
N CYS A 64 -0.15 8.78 5.48
CA CYS A 64 -1.23 7.83 5.77
C CYS A 64 -1.96 8.13 7.07
N HIS A 65 -1.27 8.58 8.12
CA HIS A 65 -1.91 8.94 9.39
C HIS A 65 -3.01 10.00 9.22
N VAL A 66 -2.89 10.89 8.23
CA VAL A 66 -3.92 11.90 7.92
C VAL A 66 -5.16 11.23 7.31
N LYS A 67 -4.96 10.29 6.37
CA LYS A 67 -6.09 9.49 5.81
C LYS A 67 -6.79 8.65 6.87
N LEU A 68 -6.05 8.16 7.87
CA LEU A 68 -6.60 7.35 8.97
C LEU A 68 -7.28 8.18 10.07
N THR A 69 -7.24 9.51 9.95
CA THR A 69 -7.90 10.44 10.88
C THR A 69 -8.93 11.29 10.13
N PRO A 70 -10.13 10.75 9.89
CA PRO A 70 -11.17 11.48 9.16
C PRO A 70 -11.44 12.86 9.78
N PRO A 71 -11.61 13.90 8.97
CA PRO A 71 -11.92 15.24 9.46
C PRO A 71 -13.20 15.27 10.29
N LYS A 72 -13.26 16.17 11.29
CA LYS A 72 -14.49 16.37 12.09
C LYS A 72 -15.69 16.64 11.19
N GLY A 73 -16.80 15.97 11.46
CA GLY A 73 -18.04 16.08 10.68
C GLY A 73 -18.10 15.17 9.45
N THR A 74 -17.05 14.39 9.18
CA THR A 74 -17.09 13.31 8.18
C THR A 74 -17.13 11.95 8.87
N LYS A 75 -17.64 10.93 8.17
CA LYS A 75 -17.69 9.56 8.66
C LYS A 75 -17.20 8.60 7.58
N ALA A 76 -16.22 7.79 7.93
CA ALA A 76 -15.86 6.64 7.12
C ALA A 76 -16.94 5.56 7.23
N GLU A 77 -17.24 4.87 6.14
CA GLU A 77 -18.19 3.75 6.07
C GLU A 77 -17.52 2.48 5.59
N CYS A 78 -16.44 2.62 4.80
CA CYS A 78 -15.66 1.49 4.32
C CYS A 78 -14.20 1.89 4.07
N VAL A 79 -13.36 0.85 4.07
CA VAL A 79 -11.98 0.89 3.59
C VAL A 79 -11.91 0.20 2.23
N ILE A 80 -11.19 0.78 1.28
CA ILE A 80 -10.96 0.18 -0.04
C ILE A 80 -9.46 0.08 -0.26
N ILE A 81 -8.98 -1.15 -0.45
CA ILE A 81 -7.59 -1.40 -0.80
C ILE A 81 -7.46 -1.45 -2.31
N ASN A 82 -6.63 -0.56 -2.81
CA ASN A 82 -6.29 -0.48 -4.22
C ASN A 82 -5.16 -1.46 -4.53
N ALA A 83 -5.52 -2.62 -5.07
CA ALA A 83 -4.61 -3.63 -5.61
C ALA A 83 -4.83 -3.81 -7.13
N VAL A 84 -5.27 -2.75 -7.80
CA VAL A 84 -5.62 -2.78 -9.21
C VAL A 84 -4.40 -2.83 -10.10
N GLU A 85 -3.34 -2.07 -9.80
CA GLU A 85 -2.08 -2.03 -10.55
C GLU A 85 -2.28 -1.97 -12.07
N CYS A 86 -3.04 -0.93 -12.51
CA CYS A 86 -3.47 -0.79 -13.90
C CYS A 86 -2.40 -0.22 -14.85
N GLU A 87 -1.27 0.27 -14.34
CA GLU A 87 -0.16 0.74 -15.15
C GLU A 87 0.51 -0.43 -15.89
N PRO A 88 0.76 -0.33 -17.21
CA PRO A 88 1.39 -1.38 -17.98
C PRO A 88 2.76 -1.79 -17.42
N TYR A 89 3.04 -3.08 -17.42
CA TYR A 89 4.29 -3.72 -16.98
C TYR A 89 4.59 -3.67 -15.49
N LEU A 90 3.80 -3.00 -14.66
CA LEU A 90 3.95 -3.07 -13.20
C LEU A 90 3.43 -4.40 -12.66
N THR A 91 4.17 -5.00 -11.73
CA THR A 91 3.84 -6.29 -11.10
C THR A 91 4.22 -6.33 -9.61
N ALA A 92 4.65 -5.22 -9.04
CA ALA A 92 5.09 -5.13 -7.64
C ALA A 92 3.95 -5.44 -6.67
N ASP A 93 2.78 -4.85 -6.89
CA ASP A 93 1.60 -5.07 -6.04
C ASP A 93 1.06 -6.50 -6.21
N HIS A 94 1.05 -7.04 -7.44
CA HIS A 94 0.66 -8.43 -7.71
C HIS A 94 1.56 -9.42 -6.94
N ARG A 95 2.89 -9.24 -7.01
CA ARG A 95 3.83 -10.10 -6.27
C ARG A 95 3.61 -10.02 -4.76
N LEU A 96 3.38 -8.81 -4.26
CA LEU A 96 3.12 -8.60 -2.84
C LEU A 96 1.86 -9.32 -2.37
N LEU A 97 0.77 -9.29 -3.18
CA LEU A 97 -0.46 -10.03 -2.90
C LEU A 97 -0.24 -11.54 -2.80
N LEU A 98 0.67 -12.09 -3.62
CA LEU A 98 0.99 -13.52 -3.62
C LEU A 98 1.93 -13.94 -2.50
N GLU A 99 2.90 -13.08 -2.15
CA GLU A 99 3.94 -13.41 -1.18
C GLU A 99 3.59 -13.02 0.27
N LYS A 100 2.73 -12.01 0.45
CA LYS A 100 2.37 -11.43 1.75
C LYS A 100 0.86 -11.29 1.97
N PRO A 101 0.04 -12.28 1.56
CA PRO A 101 -1.42 -12.15 1.63
C PRO A 101 -1.95 -12.03 3.07
N ASP A 102 -1.35 -12.74 4.02
CA ASP A 102 -1.81 -12.73 5.41
C ASP A 102 -1.50 -11.42 6.10
N GLU A 103 -0.29 -10.89 5.89
CA GLU A 103 0.13 -9.59 6.40
C GLU A 103 -0.74 -8.45 5.83
N ILE A 104 -1.12 -8.55 4.55
CA ILE A 104 -2.03 -7.59 3.91
C ILE A 104 -3.42 -7.65 4.56
N LEU A 105 -3.98 -8.83 4.79
CA LEU A 105 -5.30 -8.97 5.44
C LEU A 105 -5.29 -8.39 6.86
N VAL A 106 -4.25 -8.65 7.64
CA VAL A 106 -4.07 -8.01 8.96
C VAL A 106 -3.94 -6.50 8.82
N GLY A 107 -3.20 -6.03 7.81
CA GLY A 107 -3.07 -4.59 7.51
C GLY A 107 -4.41 -3.92 7.20
N VAL A 108 -5.32 -4.61 6.51
CA VAL A 108 -6.70 -4.14 6.29
C VAL A 108 -7.44 -4.01 7.61
N ASP A 109 -7.38 -5.03 8.47
CA ASP A 109 -7.99 -5.00 9.81
C ASP A 109 -7.49 -3.82 10.65
N LEU A 110 -6.17 -3.55 10.61
CA LEU A 110 -5.59 -2.40 11.31
C LEU A 110 -6.16 -1.07 10.81
N ILE A 111 -6.28 -0.92 9.50
CA ILE A 111 -6.84 0.29 8.90
C ILE A 111 -8.30 0.44 9.26
N MET A 112 -9.09 -0.65 9.19
CA MET A 112 -10.49 -0.64 9.56
C MET A 112 -10.70 -0.27 11.01
N LYS A 113 -9.89 -0.81 11.92
CA LYS A 113 -9.89 -0.45 13.35
C LYS A 113 -9.52 1.02 13.55
N ALA A 114 -8.51 1.52 12.86
CA ALA A 114 -8.04 2.91 12.97
C ALA A 114 -9.12 3.92 12.56
N VAL A 115 -9.87 3.64 11.50
CA VAL A 115 -10.93 4.55 11.00
C VAL A 115 -12.33 4.24 11.55
N GLY A 116 -12.48 3.14 12.29
CA GLY A 116 -13.72 2.76 12.97
C GLY A 116 -14.82 2.27 12.02
N VAL A 117 -14.47 1.38 11.07
CA VAL A 117 -15.40 0.80 10.10
C VAL A 117 -15.40 -0.72 10.17
N ASP A 118 -16.54 -1.33 9.78
CA ASP A 118 -16.76 -2.77 9.80
C ASP A 118 -16.75 -3.39 8.40
N LYS A 119 -16.30 -2.64 7.37
CA LYS A 119 -16.30 -3.11 5.99
C LYS A 119 -15.05 -2.73 5.25
N GLY A 120 -14.37 -3.75 4.71
CA GLY A 120 -13.17 -3.63 3.90
C GLY A 120 -13.36 -4.28 2.52
N TYR A 121 -12.80 -3.65 1.49
CA TYR A 121 -12.78 -4.18 0.12
C TYR A 121 -11.34 -4.22 -0.38
N ILE A 122 -10.99 -5.27 -1.11
CA ILE A 122 -9.72 -5.33 -1.85
C ILE A 122 -10.07 -5.44 -3.33
N GLY A 123 -9.85 -4.36 -4.09
CA GLY A 123 -10.08 -4.33 -5.53
C GLY A 123 -8.86 -4.87 -6.28
N ILE A 124 -9.07 -5.91 -7.11
CA ILE A 124 -8.01 -6.57 -7.88
C ILE A 124 -8.48 -6.72 -9.32
N GLU A 125 -7.63 -6.41 -10.31
CA GLU A 125 -7.98 -6.66 -11.71
C GLU A 125 -8.08 -8.16 -12.02
N ASN A 126 -9.05 -8.54 -12.86
CA ASN A 126 -9.35 -9.94 -13.21
C ASN A 126 -8.29 -10.62 -14.09
N ASN A 127 -7.25 -9.91 -14.51
CA ASN A 127 -6.03 -10.45 -15.11
C ASN A 127 -5.05 -11.06 -14.07
N LYS A 128 -5.41 -11.03 -12.78
CA LYS A 128 -4.64 -11.60 -11.65
C LYS A 128 -5.45 -12.71 -10.95
N PRO A 129 -5.87 -13.77 -11.67
CA PRO A 129 -6.76 -14.81 -11.13
C PRO A 129 -6.14 -15.58 -9.96
N ASP A 130 -4.83 -15.73 -9.94
CA ASP A 130 -4.05 -16.36 -8.88
C ASP A 130 -4.16 -15.58 -7.56
N ALA A 131 -3.96 -14.26 -7.60
CA ALA A 131 -4.09 -13.39 -6.43
C ALA A 131 -5.54 -13.33 -5.93
N ILE A 132 -6.52 -13.25 -6.85
CA ILE A 132 -7.95 -13.27 -6.51
C ILE A 132 -8.30 -14.56 -5.80
N ALA A 133 -7.90 -15.72 -6.34
CA ALA A 133 -8.20 -17.03 -5.74
C ALA A 133 -7.56 -17.17 -4.35
N LEU A 134 -6.27 -16.81 -4.23
CA LEU A 134 -5.52 -16.88 -2.98
C LEU A 134 -6.16 -16.01 -1.88
N LEU A 135 -6.41 -14.73 -2.21
CA LEU A 135 -6.98 -13.80 -1.22
C LEU A 135 -8.43 -14.13 -0.89
N THR A 136 -9.23 -14.61 -1.86
CA THR A 136 -10.60 -15.05 -1.58
C THR A 136 -10.62 -16.22 -0.58
N GLU A 137 -9.69 -17.17 -0.72
CA GLU A 137 -9.58 -18.29 0.22
C GLU A 137 -9.16 -17.81 1.62
N LYS A 138 -8.13 -16.98 1.69
CA LYS A 138 -7.61 -16.47 2.97
C LYS A 138 -8.58 -15.50 3.67
N ALA A 139 -9.30 -14.68 2.90
CA ALA A 139 -10.30 -13.75 3.44
C ALA A 139 -11.52 -14.44 4.07
N LYS A 140 -11.70 -15.75 3.90
CA LYS A 140 -12.75 -16.50 4.63
C LYS A 140 -12.61 -16.41 6.15
N ALA A 141 -11.41 -16.19 6.66
CA ALA A 141 -11.15 -15.93 8.08
C ALA A 141 -11.55 -14.51 8.53
N TYR A 142 -11.86 -13.62 7.57
CA TYR A 142 -12.15 -12.19 7.78
C TYR A 142 -13.52 -11.87 7.18
N SER A 143 -14.61 -12.18 7.87
CA SER A 143 -15.99 -12.04 7.35
C SER A 143 -16.39 -10.61 6.91
N HIS A 144 -15.58 -9.62 7.26
CA HIS A 144 -15.78 -8.20 6.98
C HIS A 144 -14.88 -7.69 5.83
N ILE A 145 -14.04 -8.54 5.22
CA ILE A 145 -13.21 -8.21 4.07
C ILE A 145 -13.73 -8.93 2.83
N GLU A 146 -14.00 -8.18 1.77
CA GLU A 146 -14.49 -8.68 0.50
C GLU A 146 -13.45 -8.46 -0.60
N ILE A 147 -13.17 -9.52 -1.37
CA ILE A 147 -12.32 -9.43 -2.57
C ILE A 147 -13.20 -9.07 -3.76
N VAL A 148 -12.88 -7.96 -4.43
CA VAL A 148 -13.68 -7.43 -5.55
C VAL A 148 -12.89 -7.55 -6.85
N PRO A 149 -13.18 -8.56 -7.70
CA PRO A 149 -12.61 -8.66 -9.03
C PRO A 149 -13.10 -7.50 -9.93
N LEU A 150 -12.16 -6.79 -10.55
CA LEU A 150 -12.43 -5.63 -11.39
C LEU A 150 -12.00 -5.90 -12.84
N GLN A 151 -12.65 -5.25 -13.78
CA GLN A 151 -12.25 -5.35 -15.19
C GLN A 151 -10.92 -4.66 -15.41
N VAL A 152 -10.07 -5.27 -16.26
CA VAL A 152 -8.84 -4.63 -16.75
C VAL A 152 -9.21 -3.43 -17.61
N LYS A 153 -8.97 -2.24 -17.08
CA LYS A 153 -9.33 -0.99 -17.71
C LYS A 153 -8.47 0.16 -17.17
N TYR A 154 -7.79 0.87 -18.05
CA TYR A 154 -7.04 2.04 -17.64
C TYR A 154 -7.93 3.29 -17.62
N PRO A 155 -7.93 4.12 -16.56
CA PRO A 155 -7.19 4.00 -15.28
C PRO A 155 -8.07 3.45 -14.14
N GLN A 156 -8.37 2.15 -14.14
CA GLN A 156 -9.23 1.51 -13.13
C GLN A 156 -8.70 1.67 -11.69
N GLY A 157 -7.37 1.78 -11.53
CA GLY A 157 -6.71 2.06 -10.24
C GLY A 157 -6.77 3.53 -9.81
N GLY A 158 -7.32 4.41 -10.61
CA GLY A 158 -7.59 5.78 -10.19
C GLY A 158 -8.53 5.81 -8.99
N GLU A 159 -8.19 6.53 -7.91
CA GLU A 159 -8.90 6.49 -6.62
C GLU A 159 -10.42 6.69 -6.77
N LYS A 160 -10.85 7.66 -7.59
CA LYS A 160 -12.29 7.95 -7.80
C LYS A 160 -12.98 6.87 -8.63
N GLN A 161 -12.31 6.33 -9.66
CA GLN A 161 -12.82 5.24 -10.49
C GLN A 161 -12.98 3.97 -9.67
N LEU A 162 -12.00 3.66 -8.82
CA LEU A 162 -12.04 2.51 -7.93
C LEU A 162 -13.21 2.62 -6.94
N ILE A 163 -13.40 3.77 -6.32
CA ILE A 163 -14.54 4.00 -5.41
C ILE A 163 -15.86 3.76 -6.13
N ALA A 164 -16.04 4.33 -7.31
CA ALA A 164 -17.26 4.15 -8.10
C ALA A 164 -17.48 2.69 -8.49
N ALA A 165 -16.43 1.98 -8.91
CA ALA A 165 -16.51 0.57 -9.30
C ALA A 165 -16.87 -0.36 -8.12
N VAL A 166 -16.34 -0.08 -6.92
CA VAL A 166 -16.56 -0.92 -5.73
C VAL A 166 -17.85 -0.58 -5.01
N THR A 167 -18.20 0.71 -4.91
CA THR A 167 -19.32 1.15 -4.05
C THR A 167 -20.53 1.67 -4.82
N GLY A 168 -20.40 1.92 -6.11
CA GLY A 168 -21.41 2.61 -6.91
C GLY A 168 -21.53 4.12 -6.61
N ARG A 169 -20.64 4.68 -5.78
CA ARG A 169 -20.70 6.09 -5.35
C ARG A 169 -19.67 6.91 -6.13
N GLU A 170 -20.09 8.06 -6.61
CA GLU A 170 -19.20 8.99 -7.31
C GLU A 170 -18.67 10.08 -6.36
N VAL A 171 -17.34 10.21 -6.30
CA VAL A 171 -16.70 11.32 -5.56
C VAL A 171 -16.89 12.61 -6.37
N PRO A 172 -17.55 13.65 -5.82
CA PRO A 172 -17.78 14.90 -6.54
C PRO A 172 -16.48 15.57 -7.02
N ALA A 173 -16.66 16.61 -7.83
CA ALA A 173 -15.53 17.46 -8.26
C ALA A 173 -14.82 18.09 -7.05
N PRO A 174 -13.52 18.43 -7.18
CA PRO A 174 -12.79 19.14 -6.14
C PRO A 174 -13.56 20.40 -5.64
N PRO A 175 -13.55 20.66 -4.33
CA PRO A 175 -12.62 20.14 -3.32
C PRO A 175 -13.04 18.82 -2.63
N ALA A 176 -14.03 18.10 -3.16
CA ALA A 176 -14.49 16.85 -2.55
C ALA A 176 -13.41 15.77 -2.54
N LEU A 177 -13.36 15.05 -1.42
CA LEU A 177 -12.43 13.95 -1.14
C LEU A 177 -13.17 12.62 -1.05
N PRO A 178 -12.49 11.47 -1.15
CA PRO A 178 -13.07 10.13 -0.95
C PRO A 178 -13.92 10.00 0.32
N ILE A 179 -13.51 10.63 1.41
CA ILE A 179 -14.25 10.62 2.68
C ILE A 179 -15.65 11.25 2.58
N ASN A 180 -15.89 12.14 1.62
CA ASN A 180 -17.20 12.72 1.41
C ASN A 180 -18.25 11.71 0.92
N VAL A 181 -17.79 10.57 0.40
CA VAL A 181 -18.64 9.43 0.04
C VAL A 181 -18.42 8.23 0.99
N GLY A 182 -17.82 8.46 2.14
CA GLY A 182 -17.60 7.45 3.19
C GLY A 182 -16.44 6.50 2.91
N ALA A 183 -15.60 6.74 1.90
CA ALA A 183 -14.52 5.84 1.53
C ALA A 183 -13.15 6.32 2.04
N VAL A 184 -12.36 5.37 2.56
CA VAL A 184 -10.92 5.55 2.83
C VAL A 184 -10.16 4.59 1.94
N VAL A 185 -9.32 5.11 1.06
CA VAL A 185 -8.60 4.30 0.07
C VAL A 185 -7.12 4.25 0.39
N GLN A 186 -6.52 3.05 0.35
CA GLN A 186 -5.09 2.83 0.50
C GLN A 186 -4.57 1.87 -0.58
N ASN A 187 -3.35 2.12 -1.10
CA ASN A 187 -2.67 1.17 -1.98
C ASN A 187 -2.22 -0.07 -1.20
N VAL A 188 -2.18 -1.24 -1.83
CA VAL A 188 -1.83 -2.51 -1.17
C VAL A 188 -0.42 -2.51 -0.57
N GLY A 189 0.57 -1.92 -1.24
CA GLY A 189 1.92 -1.77 -0.68
C GLY A 189 1.93 -0.90 0.59
N THR A 190 1.10 0.15 0.61
CA THR A 190 0.90 0.97 1.81
C THR A 190 0.28 0.18 2.95
N VAL A 191 -0.68 -0.70 2.66
CA VAL A 191 -1.31 -1.60 3.65
C VAL A 191 -0.28 -2.52 4.28
N PHE A 192 0.57 -3.12 3.46
CA PHE A 192 1.68 -3.96 3.94
C PHE A 192 2.64 -3.17 4.84
N ALA A 193 3.03 -1.95 4.43
CA ALA A 193 3.89 -1.10 5.26
C ALA A 193 3.22 -0.68 6.58
N ILE A 194 1.90 -0.48 6.60
CA ILE A 194 1.15 -0.23 7.85
C ILE A 194 1.21 -1.46 8.76
N TYR A 195 1.05 -2.68 8.22
CA TYR A 195 1.26 -3.91 8.99
C TYR A 195 2.65 -3.96 9.60
N GLU A 196 3.69 -3.77 8.79
CA GLU A 196 5.08 -3.77 9.27
C GLU A 196 5.33 -2.71 10.35
N ALA A 197 4.79 -1.50 10.18
CA ALA A 197 4.94 -0.42 11.15
C ALA A 197 4.27 -0.73 12.49
N VAL A 198 3.05 -1.24 12.46
CA VAL A 198 2.25 -1.43 13.67
C VAL A 198 2.63 -2.72 14.40
N MET A 199 2.83 -3.82 13.66
CA MET A 199 3.06 -5.15 14.21
C MET A 199 4.54 -5.48 14.38
N LYS A 200 5.41 -4.93 13.52
CA LYS A 200 6.84 -5.24 13.48
C LYS A 200 7.75 -4.07 13.86
N ASN A 201 7.20 -2.91 14.22
CA ASN A 201 7.92 -1.67 14.50
C ASN A 201 8.89 -1.25 13.39
N LYS A 202 8.60 -1.63 12.13
CA LYS A 202 9.45 -1.32 10.98
C LYS A 202 9.03 -0.02 10.33
N PRO A 203 9.87 1.03 10.30
CA PRO A 203 9.57 2.27 9.58
C PRO A 203 9.63 2.06 8.07
N LEU A 204 9.06 3.00 7.31
CA LEU A 204 9.07 2.96 5.85
C LEU A 204 10.45 3.41 5.32
N PHE A 205 11.34 2.48 5.09
CA PHE A 205 12.65 2.74 4.46
C PHE A 205 12.93 1.88 3.21
N GLU A 206 12.02 0.95 2.90
CA GLU A 206 12.10 0.13 1.69
C GLU A 206 10.72 -0.17 1.12
N ARG A 207 10.66 -0.50 -0.15
CA ARG A 207 9.44 -0.92 -0.83
C ARG A 207 9.74 -1.88 -1.97
N VAL A 208 8.74 -2.67 -2.38
CA VAL A 208 8.80 -3.43 -3.63
C VAL A 208 8.60 -2.48 -4.81
N ILE A 209 9.46 -2.58 -5.80
CA ILE A 209 9.39 -1.83 -7.05
C ILE A 209 9.56 -2.76 -8.25
N THR A 210 8.96 -2.43 -9.36
CA THR A 210 9.17 -3.12 -10.63
C THR A 210 10.25 -2.41 -11.43
N VAL A 211 11.31 -3.13 -11.83
CA VAL A 211 12.33 -2.68 -12.78
C VAL A 211 12.08 -3.42 -14.08
N THR A 212 11.69 -2.69 -15.13
CA THR A 212 11.32 -3.26 -16.43
C THR A 212 11.68 -2.32 -17.57
N GLY A 213 11.69 -2.83 -18.78
CA GLY A 213 11.98 -2.10 -20.01
C GLY A 213 12.48 -3.05 -21.08
N LYS A 214 12.41 -2.62 -22.35
CA LYS A 214 12.82 -3.46 -23.48
C LYS A 214 14.29 -3.86 -23.44
N GLU A 215 15.12 -2.98 -22.87
CA GLU A 215 16.58 -3.14 -22.82
C GLU A 215 17.07 -3.69 -21.47
N VAL A 216 16.19 -3.84 -20.48
CA VAL A 216 16.55 -4.48 -19.20
C VAL A 216 16.70 -5.97 -19.39
N GLN A 217 17.88 -6.54 -19.08
CA GLN A 217 18.16 -7.94 -19.36
C GLN A 217 17.27 -8.90 -18.59
N ASN A 218 17.06 -8.66 -17.29
CA ASN A 218 16.27 -9.50 -16.40
C ASN A 218 15.22 -8.67 -15.64
N PRO A 219 14.10 -8.26 -16.29
CA PRO A 219 13.05 -7.50 -15.61
C PRO A 219 12.59 -8.20 -14.33
N SER A 220 12.56 -7.46 -13.23
CA SER A 220 12.33 -8.05 -11.90
C SER A 220 11.58 -7.09 -10.97
N ASN A 221 10.96 -7.66 -9.94
CA ASN A 221 10.52 -6.90 -8.78
C ASN A 221 11.60 -6.97 -7.71
N LEU A 222 12.03 -5.82 -7.23
CA LEU A 222 13.09 -5.69 -6.23
C LEU A 222 12.51 -5.09 -4.94
N LEU A 223 12.94 -5.62 -3.80
CA LEU A 223 12.77 -4.94 -2.52
C LEU A 223 13.92 -3.93 -2.36
N ALA A 224 13.63 -2.68 -2.65
CA ALA A 224 14.63 -1.62 -2.71
C ALA A 224 14.49 -0.64 -1.54
N ARG A 225 15.61 -0.24 -0.94
CA ARG A 225 15.65 0.83 0.05
C ARG A 225 15.38 2.18 -0.62
N ILE A 226 14.65 3.04 0.06
CA ILE A 226 14.38 4.40 -0.42
C ILE A 226 15.72 5.16 -0.54
N GLY A 227 15.94 5.73 -1.72
CA GLY A 227 17.19 6.43 -2.03
C GLY A 227 18.22 5.59 -2.79
N THR A 228 17.98 4.30 -3.03
CA THR A 228 18.84 3.48 -3.89
C THR A 228 18.94 4.10 -5.28
N PRO A 229 20.15 4.35 -5.81
CA PRO A 229 20.34 4.90 -7.14
C PRO A 229 19.76 4.00 -8.23
N MET A 230 19.12 4.59 -9.23
CA MET A 230 18.47 3.82 -10.31
C MET A 230 19.42 2.94 -11.10
N ASN A 231 20.68 3.37 -11.30
CA ASN A 231 21.68 2.55 -11.97
C ASN A 231 21.97 1.25 -11.23
N GLN A 232 22.02 1.26 -9.89
CA GLN A 232 22.21 0.05 -9.09
C GLN A 232 21.04 -0.92 -9.26
N LEU A 233 19.80 -0.42 -9.31
CA LEU A 233 18.61 -1.24 -9.55
C LEU A 233 18.62 -1.87 -10.95
N ILE A 234 19.09 -1.14 -11.95
CA ILE A 234 19.25 -1.63 -13.32
C ILE A 234 20.37 -2.69 -13.38
N GLU A 235 21.50 -2.44 -12.73
CA GLU A 235 22.62 -3.39 -12.63
C GLU A 235 22.20 -4.70 -11.97
N GLU A 236 21.40 -4.65 -10.89
CA GLU A 236 20.85 -5.82 -10.24
C GLU A 236 19.95 -6.65 -11.18
N CYS A 237 19.29 -5.98 -12.13
CA CYS A 237 18.51 -6.60 -13.20
C CYS A 237 19.35 -7.01 -14.43
N GLY A 238 20.67 -7.11 -14.31
CA GLY A 238 21.58 -7.54 -15.39
C GLY A 238 22.08 -6.40 -16.27
N GLY A 239 21.70 -5.17 -15.99
CA GLY A 239 22.16 -3.98 -16.74
C GLY A 239 21.37 -3.69 -18.01
N LEU A 240 21.87 -2.74 -18.76
CA LEU A 240 21.46 -2.41 -20.13
C LEU A 240 22.55 -2.88 -21.10
N PRO A 241 22.21 -3.09 -22.40
CA PRO A 241 23.17 -3.48 -23.41
C PRO A 241 24.28 -2.44 -23.58
#